data_80caa440cb6c04055c9dc4feff7ecaa6
#
_entry.id   80caa440cb6c04055c9dc4feff7ecaa6
#
_cell.length_a   1.000
_cell.length_b   1.000
_cell.length_c   1.000
_cell.angle_alpha   90.00
_cell.angle_beta   90.00
_cell.angle_gamma   90.00
#
_symmetry.space_group_name_H-M   'P 1'
#
loop_
_entity.id
_entity.type
_entity.pdbx_description
1 polymer ?
#
loop_
_entity_poly.entity_id
_entity_poly.type
_entity_poly.pdbx_seq_one_letter_code
_entity_poly.pdbx_strand_id
1 'polypeptide(L)'
;SVLSDKIGMGINQRITGSRNTNSKYLNTLVTVNQPWVELPDNPFSQPKIKAKGGESLWLNSTIVFLFGNQKNAGTSKITATKDKRKVKFATRTKISIMKNHVNGLGYEDGKILVTPHGFLKGKDAGEEKKSIEGYKSENSEYWKDIIGSDGDYNLAVEETGEIF
;
A
#
# COMPACT_ATOMS: atom_id res chain seq x y z
N SER A 1 -12.80 14.76 15.11
CA SER A 1 -13.63 15.79 14.47
C SER A 1 -15.06 15.28 14.35
N VAL A 2 -16.04 16.16 14.48
CA VAL A 2 -17.48 15.82 14.43
C VAL A 2 -17.88 15.01 13.21
N LEU A 3 -17.25 15.25 12.06
CA LEU A 3 -17.52 14.50 10.83
C LEU A 3 -17.01 13.03 10.92
N SER A 4 -15.83 12.85 11.46
CA SER A 4 -15.24 11.53 11.67
C SER A 4 -16.08 10.68 12.62
N ASP A 5 -16.61 11.28 13.68
CA ASP A 5 -17.43 10.59 14.68
C ASP A 5 -18.80 10.21 14.09
N LYS A 6 -19.40 11.09 13.30
CA LYS A 6 -20.67 10.79 12.59
C LYS A 6 -20.51 9.68 11.57
N ILE A 7 -19.40 9.68 10.81
CA ILE A 7 -19.08 8.60 9.87
C ILE A 7 -18.86 7.29 10.64
N GLY A 8 -18.08 7.31 11.71
CA GLY A 8 -17.82 6.13 12.54
C GLY A 8 -19.08 5.54 13.16
N MET A 9 -19.99 6.37 13.68
CA MET A 9 -21.28 5.92 14.19
C MET A 9 -22.17 5.34 13.09
N GLY A 10 -22.27 6.01 11.93
CA GLY A 10 -23.05 5.52 10.79
C GLY A 10 -22.55 4.18 10.26
N ILE A 11 -21.24 3.99 10.23
CA ILE A 11 -20.61 2.72 9.87
C ILE A 11 -20.96 1.64 10.90
N ASN A 12 -20.77 1.92 12.19
CA ASN A 12 -21.07 0.96 13.24
C ASN A 12 -22.54 0.53 13.25
N GLN A 13 -23.47 1.46 13.08
CA GLN A 13 -24.89 1.13 13.03
C GLN A 13 -25.26 0.23 11.85
N ARG A 14 -24.62 0.37 10.69
CA ARG A 14 -24.93 -0.38 9.47
C ARG A 14 -24.19 -1.70 9.34
N ILE A 15 -22.99 -1.81 9.93
CA ILE A 15 -22.15 -3.00 9.85
C ILE A 15 -22.26 -3.87 11.10
N THR A 16 -22.94 -3.43 12.13
CA THR A 16 -23.10 -4.19 13.39
C THR A 16 -23.68 -5.60 13.12
N GLY A 17 -24.53 -5.74 12.13
CA GLY A 17 -25.03 -7.03 11.70
C GLY A 17 -23.94 -8.01 11.20
N SER A 18 -22.85 -7.52 10.62
CA SER A 18 -21.76 -8.38 10.12
C SER A 18 -20.80 -8.86 11.22
N ARG A 19 -20.80 -8.20 12.37
CA ARG A 19 -20.00 -8.62 13.54
C ARG A 19 -20.73 -9.66 14.40
N ASN A 20 -22.04 -9.83 14.20
CA ASN A 20 -22.81 -10.84 14.90
C ASN A 20 -22.79 -12.13 14.07
N THR A 21 -22.28 -13.22 14.64
CA THR A 21 -22.19 -14.54 14.02
C THR A 21 -23.55 -15.09 13.53
N ASN A 22 -24.65 -14.56 14.05
CA ASN A 22 -26.03 -14.93 13.66
C ASN A 22 -26.62 -14.00 12.59
N SER A 23 -25.86 -13.06 12.04
CA SER A 23 -26.35 -12.16 11.01
C SER A 23 -26.49 -12.87 9.66
N LYS A 24 -27.61 -12.65 8.97
CA LYS A 24 -27.82 -13.07 7.58
C LYS A 24 -26.94 -12.29 6.58
N TYR A 25 -26.38 -11.19 6.99
CA TYR A 25 -25.66 -10.26 6.12
C TYR A 25 -24.18 -10.24 6.48
N LEU A 26 -23.36 -10.70 5.56
CA LEU A 26 -21.89 -10.62 5.62
C LEU A 26 -21.43 -9.42 4.79
N ASN A 27 -21.50 -8.23 5.36
CA ASN A 27 -21.06 -7.01 4.69
C ASN A 27 -19.64 -6.67 5.12
N THR A 28 -18.78 -6.39 4.13
CA THR A 28 -17.46 -5.86 4.36
C THR A 28 -17.38 -4.45 3.82
N LEU A 29 -16.98 -3.49 4.66
CA LEU A 29 -16.68 -2.14 4.23
C LEU A 29 -15.17 -1.96 4.12
N VAL A 30 -14.73 -1.54 2.96
CA VAL A 30 -13.34 -1.15 2.73
C VAL A 30 -13.29 0.37 2.59
N THR A 31 -12.50 1.03 3.46
CA THR A 31 -12.25 2.46 3.38
C THR A 31 -10.80 2.70 3.01
N VAL A 32 -10.57 3.58 2.04
CA VAL A 32 -9.23 4.04 1.66
C VAL A 32 -9.03 5.42 2.27
N ASN A 33 -7.92 5.59 2.98
CA ASN A 33 -7.59 6.85 3.61
C ASN A 33 -6.11 7.19 3.40
N GLN A 34 -5.82 8.48 3.32
CA GLN A 34 -4.46 8.97 3.22
C GLN A 34 -3.85 9.10 4.62
N PRO A 35 -2.73 8.44 4.91
CA PRO A 35 -2.02 8.65 6.17
C PRO A 35 -1.34 10.02 6.17
N TRP A 36 -1.20 10.58 7.34
CA TRP A 36 -0.34 11.73 7.56
C TRP A 36 0.66 11.42 8.67
N VAL A 37 1.79 12.09 8.64
CA VAL A 37 2.84 11.93 9.64
C VAL A 37 2.72 13.08 10.63
N GLU A 38 2.47 12.75 11.89
CA GLU A 38 2.54 13.71 12.99
C GLU A 38 3.99 13.76 13.48
N LEU A 39 4.59 14.93 13.32
CA LEU A 39 5.94 15.17 13.87
C LEU A 39 5.83 15.24 15.39
N PRO A 40 6.70 14.55 16.13
CA PRO A 40 6.69 14.60 17.57
C PRO A 40 7.22 15.95 18.08
N ASP A 41 6.68 16.43 19.18
CA ASP A 41 7.17 17.63 19.85
C ASP A 41 8.60 17.44 20.37
N ASN A 42 8.98 16.19 20.68
CA ASN A 42 10.32 15.83 21.09
C ASN A 42 11.10 15.27 19.89
N PRO A 43 12.25 15.87 19.50
CA PRO A 43 13.05 15.43 18.36
C PRO A 43 13.61 13.99 18.48
N PHE A 44 13.65 13.43 19.69
CA PHE A 44 14.07 12.04 19.92
C PHE A 44 12.93 11.02 19.78
N SER A 45 11.68 11.47 19.65
CA SER A 45 10.53 10.58 19.48
C SER A 45 10.33 10.21 18.01
N GLN A 46 9.81 9.02 17.77
CA GLN A 46 9.50 8.57 16.41
C GLN A 46 8.22 9.27 15.90
N PRO A 47 8.19 9.69 14.63
CA PRO A 47 6.97 10.19 14.00
C PRO A 47 5.84 9.17 14.07
N LYS A 48 4.62 9.64 14.34
CA LYS A 48 3.43 8.80 14.39
C LYS A 48 2.63 8.92 13.11
N ILE A 49 2.21 7.79 12.58
CA ILE A 49 1.29 7.77 11.43
C ILE A 49 -0.14 7.80 11.97
N LYS A 50 -0.92 8.74 11.49
CA LYS A 50 -2.34 8.88 11.80
C LYS A 50 -3.18 8.83 10.53
N ALA A 51 -4.39 8.30 10.65
CA ALA A 51 -5.37 8.39 9.58
C ALA A 51 -5.90 9.83 9.48
N LYS A 52 -5.96 10.37 8.27
CA LYS A 52 -6.54 11.69 8.03
C LYS A 52 -8.03 11.67 8.38
N GLY A 53 -8.49 12.65 9.17
CA GLY A 53 -9.91 12.74 9.56
C GLY A 53 -10.23 12.21 10.96
N GLY A 54 -9.24 11.80 11.72
CA GLY A 54 -9.38 11.44 13.14
C GLY A 54 -9.28 9.95 13.44
N GLU A 55 -9.29 9.63 14.71
CA GLU A 55 -9.04 8.27 15.21
C GLU A 55 -10.24 7.33 15.10
N SER A 56 -11.44 7.87 14.87
CA SER A 56 -12.69 7.10 14.86
C SER A 56 -12.67 5.98 13.81
N LEU A 57 -12.12 6.24 12.60
CA LEU A 57 -11.97 5.19 11.57
C LEU A 57 -11.00 4.10 12.02
N TRP A 58 -9.91 4.48 12.66
CA TRP A 58 -8.95 3.53 13.20
C TRP A 58 -9.56 2.65 14.30
N LEU A 59 -10.23 3.27 15.25
CA LEU A 59 -10.83 2.56 16.39
C LEU A 59 -11.92 1.57 15.95
N ASN A 60 -12.72 1.95 14.96
CA ASN A 60 -13.82 1.13 14.46
C ASN A 60 -13.42 0.10 13.40
N SER A 61 -12.21 0.18 12.85
CA SER A 61 -11.73 -0.80 11.87
C SER A 61 -11.34 -2.11 12.53
N THR A 62 -11.68 -3.23 11.90
CA THR A 62 -11.29 -4.59 12.34
C THR A 62 -9.87 -4.91 11.88
N ILE A 63 -9.54 -4.53 10.66
CA ILE A 63 -8.20 -4.67 10.08
C ILE A 63 -7.78 -3.33 9.50
N VAL A 64 -6.51 -2.96 9.68
CA VAL A 64 -5.91 -1.78 9.07
C VAL A 64 -4.63 -2.18 8.37
N PHE A 65 -4.57 -1.94 7.08
CA PHE A 65 -3.37 -2.08 6.26
C PHE A 65 -2.73 -0.72 6.02
N LEU A 66 -1.42 -0.66 6.13
CA LEU A 66 -0.63 0.47 5.69
C LEU A 66 0.13 0.08 4.41
N PHE A 67 -0.08 0.84 3.35
CA PHE A 67 0.67 0.73 2.11
C PHE A 67 1.76 1.80 2.08
N GLY A 68 3.00 1.39 2.04
CA GLY A 68 4.16 2.27 2.10
C GLY A 68 5.04 2.02 3.32
N ASN A 69 5.95 2.95 3.61
CA ASN A 69 6.86 2.86 4.75
C ASN A 69 6.43 3.85 5.84
N GLN A 70 6.55 3.45 7.11
CA GLN A 70 6.27 4.34 8.24
C GLN A 70 7.20 5.57 8.32
N LYS A 71 8.44 5.43 7.86
CA LYS A 71 9.43 6.52 7.89
C LYS A 71 9.37 7.41 6.66
N ASN A 72 9.05 6.82 5.54
CA ASN A 72 8.91 7.51 4.27
C ASN A 72 7.64 6.92 3.64
N ALA A 73 6.68 7.71 3.27
CA ALA A 73 5.58 7.27 2.40
C ALA A 73 6.13 6.76 1.04
N GLY A 74 7.43 6.41 1.04
CA GLY A 74 8.27 6.07 -0.08
C GLY A 74 7.91 4.73 -0.67
N THR A 75 7.26 4.82 -1.77
CA THR A 75 7.20 3.76 -2.75
C THR A 75 8.47 3.84 -3.58
N SER A 76 9.30 2.81 -3.61
CA SER A 76 10.44 2.80 -4.53
C SER A 76 9.95 2.60 -5.96
N LYS A 77 10.37 3.50 -6.84
CA LYS A 77 10.07 3.43 -8.27
C LYS A 77 10.94 2.39 -8.95
N ILE A 78 10.34 1.52 -9.75
CA ILE A 78 11.07 0.60 -10.62
C ILE A 78 11.05 1.19 -12.02
N THR A 79 12.24 1.41 -12.56
CA THR A 79 12.41 2.08 -13.85
C THR A 79 13.10 1.16 -14.85
N ALA A 80 12.78 1.35 -16.11
CA ALA A 80 13.53 0.81 -17.23
C ALA A 80 14.15 1.95 -18.04
N THR A 81 15.18 1.68 -18.80
CA THR A 81 15.84 2.68 -19.64
C THR A 81 15.38 2.54 -21.08
N LYS A 82 14.82 3.60 -21.64
CA LYS A 82 14.48 3.75 -23.04
C LYS A 82 15.16 5.00 -23.60
N ASP A 83 15.93 4.87 -24.67
CA ASP A 83 16.58 6.00 -25.36
C ASP A 83 17.34 6.95 -24.39
N LYS A 84 18.09 6.36 -23.45
CA LYS A 84 18.82 7.05 -22.37
C LYS A 84 17.90 7.76 -21.35
N ARG A 85 16.59 7.54 -21.39
CA ARG A 85 15.63 8.10 -20.43
C ARG A 85 15.13 6.99 -19.50
N LYS A 86 15.04 7.30 -18.21
CA LYS A 86 14.42 6.41 -17.23
C LYS A 86 12.90 6.51 -17.32
N VAL A 87 12.24 5.39 -17.59
CA VAL A 87 10.79 5.28 -17.65
C VAL A 87 10.32 4.44 -16.45
N LYS A 88 9.46 5.00 -15.61
CA LYS A 88 8.84 4.27 -14.50
C LYS A 88 7.76 3.35 -15.05
N PHE A 89 7.84 2.05 -14.77
CA PHE A 89 6.81 1.09 -15.15
C PHE A 89 6.16 0.38 -13.95
N ALA A 90 6.81 0.39 -12.79
CA ALA A 90 6.25 -0.21 -11.58
C ALA A 90 6.64 0.58 -10.32
N THR A 91 5.97 0.27 -9.24
CA THR A 91 6.24 0.85 -7.93
C THR A 91 6.27 -0.29 -6.91
N ARG A 92 7.38 -0.42 -6.19
CA ARG A 92 7.47 -1.36 -5.06
C ARG A 92 6.80 -0.74 -3.84
N THR A 93 5.86 -1.45 -3.25
CA THR A 93 5.12 -0.99 -2.08
C THR A 93 5.20 -2.03 -0.97
N LYS A 94 5.54 -1.56 0.22
CA LYS A 94 5.46 -2.36 1.45
C LYS A 94 4.01 -2.38 1.94
N ILE A 95 3.55 -3.52 2.45
CA ILE A 95 2.25 -3.66 3.10
C ILE A 95 2.48 -4.12 4.53
N SER A 96 2.01 -3.34 5.49
CA SER A 96 2.06 -3.68 6.90
C SER A 96 0.65 -3.79 7.48
N ILE A 97 0.42 -4.77 8.33
CA ILE A 97 -0.82 -4.90 9.09
C ILE A 97 -0.65 -4.13 10.39
N MET A 98 -1.27 -2.95 10.46
CA MET A 98 -1.18 -2.06 11.61
C MET A 98 -2.14 -2.43 12.73
N LYS A 99 -3.23 -3.09 12.39
CA LYS A 99 -4.27 -3.53 13.32
C LYS A 99 -4.91 -4.81 12.79
N ASN A 100 -5.08 -5.80 13.67
CA ASN A 100 -5.75 -7.06 13.32
C ASN A 100 -6.56 -7.56 14.52
N HIS A 101 -7.87 -7.34 14.48
CA HIS A 101 -8.81 -7.82 15.48
C HIS A 101 -9.52 -9.12 15.07
N VAL A 102 -9.17 -9.70 13.92
CA VAL A 102 -9.78 -10.98 13.48
C VAL A 102 -9.25 -12.14 14.31
N ASN A 103 -7.94 -12.21 14.46
CA ASN A 103 -7.26 -13.28 15.19
C ASN A 103 -6.16 -12.79 16.15
N GLY A 104 -5.91 -11.48 16.21
CA GLY A 104 -4.90 -10.88 17.08
C GLY A 104 -3.44 -11.21 16.71
N LEU A 105 -3.20 -11.93 15.60
CA LEU A 105 -1.85 -12.31 15.21
C LEU A 105 -1.14 -11.14 14.52
N GLY A 106 0.15 -10.98 14.83
CA GLY A 106 1.07 -10.15 14.06
C GLY A 106 1.56 -10.91 12.82
N TYR A 107 1.67 -10.22 11.71
CA TYR A 107 2.22 -10.76 10.48
C TYR A 107 3.43 -9.93 10.06
N GLU A 108 4.38 -10.61 9.41
CA GLU A 108 5.49 -9.91 8.77
C GLU A 108 5.01 -9.01 7.64
N ASP A 109 5.74 -7.93 7.41
CA ASP A 109 5.45 -7.00 6.32
C ASP A 109 5.57 -7.68 4.97
N GLY A 110 4.56 -7.51 4.14
CA GLY A 110 4.57 -7.95 2.75
C GLY A 110 5.18 -6.90 1.82
N LYS A 111 5.58 -7.34 0.63
CA LYS A 111 5.97 -6.46 -0.47
C LYS A 111 5.22 -6.84 -1.72
N ILE A 112 4.76 -5.85 -2.45
CA ILE A 112 4.13 -6.01 -3.76
C ILE A 112 4.70 -5.00 -4.75
N LEU A 113 4.58 -5.33 -6.02
CA LEU A 113 4.85 -4.40 -7.12
C LEU A 113 3.51 -3.96 -7.70
N VAL A 114 3.32 -2.66 -7.80
CA VAL A 114 2.14 -2.05 -8.41
C VAL A 114 2.50 -1.64 -9.82
N THR A 115 1.80 -2.21 -10.81
CA THR A 115 1.97 -1.90 -12.24
C THR A 115 0.67 -1.30 -12.79
N PRO A 116 0.68 -0.72 -14.00
CA PRO A 116 -0.55 -0.25 -14.65
C PRO A 116 -1.59 -1.35 -14.90
N HIS A 117 -1.18 -2.62 -14.96
CA HIS A 117 -2.07 -3.75 -15.23
C HIS A 117 -2.41 -4.58 -13.98
N GLY A 118 -1.94 -4.17 -12.79
CA GLY A 118 -2.28 -4.84 -11.54
C GLY A 118 -1.08 -5.04 -10.61
N PHE A 119 -1.24 -5.97 -9.68
CA PHE A 119 -0.25 -6.26 -8.65
C PHE A 119 0.58 -7.48 -9.01
N LEU A 120 1.89 -7.39 -8.80
CA LEU A 120 2.81 -8.50 -8.92
C LEU A 120 3.39 -8.85 -7.54
N LYS A 121 3.79 -10.10 -7.39
CA LYS A 121 4.49 -10.57 -6.19
C LYS A 121 5.90 -9.99 -6.14
N GLY A 122 6.36 -9.65 -4.94
CA GLY A 122 7.66 -9.02 -4.74
C GLY A 122 8.23 -9.23 -3.35
N LYS A 123 8.10 -10.44 -2.79
CA LYS A 123 8.59 -10.74 -1.44
C LYS A 123 10.10 -10.53 -1.32
N ASP A 124 10.85 -11.02 -2.30
CA ASP A 124 12.30 -10.90 -2.41
C ASP A 124 12.75 -10.57 -3.84
N ALA A 125 14.02 -10.29 -4.03
CA ALA A 125 14.57 -9.89 -5.32
C ALA A 125 14.41 -10.98 -6.42
N GLY A 126 14.46 -12.25 -6.04
CA GLY A 126 14.29 -13.37 -6.98
C GLY A 126 12.84 -13.48 -7.45
N GLU A 127 11.88 -13.35 -6.54
CA GLU A 127 10.46 -13.35 -6.88
C GLU A 127 10.07 -12.10 -7.68
N GLU A 128 10.63 -10.92 -7.32
CA GLU A 128 10.43 -9.69 -8.09
C GLU A 128 10.89 -9.84 -9.54
N LYS A 129 12.10 -10.35 -9.75
CA LYS A 129 12.65 -10.57 -11.10
C LYS A 129 11.75 -11.49 -11.90
N LYS A 130 11.35 -12.64 -11.33
CA LYS A 130 10.48 -13.61 -11.99
C LYS A 130 9.11 -13.02 -12.33
N SER A 131 8.53 -12.23 -11.40
CA SER A 131 7.25 -11.56 -11.61
C SER A 131 7.32 -10.50 -12.70
N ILE A 132 8.41 -9.75 -12.81
CA ILE A 132 8.62 -8.74 -13.85
C ILE A 132 8.81 -9.41 -15.22
N GLU A 133 9.55 -10.51 -15.30
CA GLU A 133 9.70 -11.26 -16.55
C GLU A 133 8.36 -11.84 -17.04
N GLY A 134 7.55 -12.38 -16.13
CA GLY A 134 6.19 -12.81 -16.44
C GLY A 134 5.33 -11.65 -16.95
N TYR A 135 5.34 -10.52 -16.25
CA TYR A 135 4.63 -9.31 -16.65
C TYR A 135 5.05 -8.81 -18.04
N LYS A 136 6.35 -8.80 -18.33
CA LYS A 136 6.91 -8.43 -19.63
C LYS A 136 6.40 -9.34 -20.75
N SER A 137 6.33 -10.63 -20.48
CA SER A 137 5.83 -11.63 -21.44
C SER A 137 4.33 -11.47 -21.70
N GLU A 138 3.54 -11.32 -20.64
CA GLU A 138 2.07 -11.18 -20.71
C GLU A 138 1.62 -9.86 -21.33
N ASN A 139 2.41 -8.79 -21.17
CA ASN A 139 2.10 -7.44 -21.65
C ASN A 139 3.15 -6.95 -22.68
N SER A 140 3.50 -7.81 -23.62
CA SER A 140 4.62 -7.57 -24.55
C SER A 140 4.43 -6.34 -25.44
N GLU A 141 3.21 -6.03 -25.87
CA GLU A 141 2.91 -4.82 -26.67
C GLU A 141 3.13 -3.55 -25.85
N TYR A 142 2.54 -3.49 -24.66
CA TYR A 142 2.72 -2.37 -23.72
C TYR A 142 4.21 -2.19 -23.37
N TRP A 143 4.94 -3.30 -23.15
CA TRP A 143 6.36 -3.25 -22.85
C TRP A 143 7.18 -2.67 -24.01
N LYS A 144 6.89 -3.09 -25.24
CA LYS A 144 7.54 -2.55 -26.44
C LYS A 144 7.26 -1.06 -26.65
N ASP A 145 6.04 -0.63 -26.41
CA ASP A 145 5.66 0.78 -26.55
C ASP A 145 6.37 1.68 -25.55
N ILE A 146 6.47 1.27 -24.29
CA ILE A 146 7.01 2.10 -23.22
C ILE A 146 8.52 1.98 -23.08
N ILE A 147 9.09 0.78 -23.27
CA ILE A 147 10.48 0.48 -22.94
C ILE A 147 11.29 0.18 -24.19
N GLY A 148 10.64 -0.27 -25.27
CA GLY A 148 11.31 -0.74 -26.48
C GLY A 148 11.67 -2.22 -26.40
N SER A 149 12.01 -2.84 -27.58
CA SER A 149 12.30 -4.27 -27.66
C SER A 149 13.54 -4.71 -26.87
N ASP A 150 14.52 -3.82 -26.73
CA ASP A 150 15.83 -4.08 -26.12
C ASP A 150 16.06 -3.39 -24.79
N GLY A 151 14.97 -2.91 -24.15
CA GLY A 151 15.05 -2.17 -22.90
C GLY A 151 15.39 -3.06 -21.71
N ASP A 152 16.59 -2.91 -21.17
CA ASP A 152 16.96 -3.45 -19.87
C ASP A 152 16.26 -2.67 -18.76
N TYR A 153 15.69 -3.38 -17.79
CA TYR A 153 15.17 -2.75 -16.59
C TYR A 153 16.18 -2.85 -15.46
N ASN A 154 16.35 -1.75 -14.75
CA ASN A 154 17.15 -1.71 -13.54
C ASN A 154 16.24 -1.90 -12.31
N LEU A 155 16.49 -2.96 -11.56
CA LEU A 155 15.94 -3.16 -10.23
C LEU A 155 16.59 -2.25 -9.16
N ALA A 156 17.41 -1.29 -9.60
CA ALA A 156 18.07 -0.36 -8.71
C ALA A 156 17.02 0.42 -7.90
N VAL A 157 17.08 0.22 -6.60
CA VAL A 157 16.26 0.91 -5.61
C VAL A 157 16.77 2.34 -5.51
N GLU A 158 16.19 3.27 -6.27
CA GLU A 158 16.30 4.66 -5.90
C GLU A 158 15.32 4.88 -4.73
N GLU A 159 15.79 4.80 -3.52
CA GLU A 159 15.09 5.35 -2.36
C GLU A 159 15.09 6.88 -2.51
N THR A 160 14.15 7.39 -3.26
CA THR A 160 13.90 8.84 -3.27
C THR A 160 13.21 9.18 -1.96
N GLY A 161 14.03 9.48 -0.96
CA GLY A 161 13.59 10.16 0.25
C GLY A 161 13.28 11.62 -0.05
N GLU A 162 12.19 11.88 -0.76
CA GLU A 162 11.60 13.22 -0.77
C GLU A 162 10.61 13.29 0.39
N ILE A 163 11.08 13.92 1.45
CA ILE A 163 10.27 14.41 2.56
C ILE A 163 9.60 15.69 2.06
N PHE A 164 8.27 15.67 1.94
CA PHE A 164 7.48 16.90 1.87
C PHE A 164 7.09 17.32 3.28
#